data_e98951fcd184fdca02f90fa94d1a14df
#
_entry.id   e98951fcd184fdca02f90fa94d1a14df
#
_cell.length_a   1.000
_cell.length_b   1.000
_cell.length_c   1.000
_cell.angle_alpha   90.00
_cell.angle_beta   90.00
_cell.angle_gamma   90.00
#
_symmetry.space_group_name_H-M   'P 1'
#
loop_
_entity.id
_entity.type
_entity.pdbx_description
1 polymer ?
#
loop_
_entity_poly.entity_id
_entity_poly.type
_entity_poly.pdbx_seq_one_letter_code
_entity_poly.pdbx_strand_id
1 'polypeptide(L)'
;MTSIYQDSSQCICPNQFNLAEYVLESSSENPNKNALEIISKTSQRTLTYNQLKRRVLTTGNALLKLGIMPGDKILFRLENTVTFPIAYLGAISVGIIPVPTSSNLTEYEFRELEKIIQPEAIITSIPVNISQANIQVISAKDIENLSLGTEQANFIRGDPNRLAYIVFTSGTSGQPQAVRHAHRAIWARQSMYSDWYSLTQNDRLLHSGAFNWTYTLGTGLLDPWTIGATSIVLENNSPISDLPHVIKNSEATLFAAVPGIYRKLLEQKEKLEFP
;
A
#
# COMPACT_ATOMS: atom_id res chain seq x y z
N MET A 1 9.95 32.27 16.06
CA MET A 1 9.66 31.34 17.19
C MET A 1 9.40 29.94 16.57
N THR A 2 10.15 28.94 17.02
CA THR A 2 9.89 27.56 16.61
C THR A 2 8.87 26.99 17.59
N SER A 3 7.70 26.56 17.11
CA SER A 3 6.71 25.87 17.92
C SER A 3 7.14 24.41 18.03
N ILE A 4 7.47 23.95 19.22
CA ILE A 4 7.83 22.55 19.50
C ILE A 4 6.76 22.00 20.44
N TYR A 5 6.09 20.95 20.01
CA TYR A 5 5.22 20.13 20.85
C TYR A 5 5.90 18.78 21.09
N GLN A 6 5.99 18.39 22.35
CA GLN A 6 6.55 17.11 22.75
C GLN A 6 5.55 16.41 23.68
N ASP A 7 5.01 15.28 23.21
CA ASP A 7 4.16 14.41 24.01
C ASP A 7 5.02 13.30 24.65
N SER A 8 5.12 13.33 25.97
CA SER A 8 5.88 12.33 26.75
C SER A 8 5.12 11.02 26.97
N SER A 9 3.83 10.97 26.63
CA SER A 9 3.00 9.76 26.77
C SER A 9 3.12 8.79 25.59
N GLN A 10 3.77 9.18 24.49
CA GLN A 10 3.90 8.34 23.31
C GLN A 10 4.84 7.16 23.57
N CYS A 11 4.35 5.97 23.21
CA CYS A 11 5.14 4.75 23.21
C CYS A 11 6.32 4.88 22.22
N ILE A 12 7.53 4.66 22.69
CA ILE A 12 8.75 4.79 21.87
C ILE A 12 8.80 3.63 20.86
N CYS A 13 9.04 3.96 19.59
CA CYS A 13 9.23 2.94 18.56
C CYS A 13 10.45 2.06 18.88
N PRO A 14 10.36 0.72 18.76
CA PRO A 14 11.48 -0.17 19.00
C PRO A 14 12.71 0.17 18.14
N ASN A 15 13.91 0.04 18.73
CA ASN A 15 15.17 0.36 18.02
C ASN A 15 15.49 -0.62 16.88
N GLN A 16 14.94 -1.84 16.93
CA GLN A 16 15.00 -2.84 15.85
C GLN A 16 13.60 -3.03 15.29
N PHE A 17 13.30 -2.38 14.18
CA PHE A 17 11.95 -2.27 13.65
C PHE A 17 11.89 -2.58 12.15
N ASN A 18 10.80 -3.22 11.71
CA ASN A 18 10.44 -3.37 10.30
C ASN A 18 8.95 -3.06 10.12
N LEU A 19 8.61 -2.12 9.25
CA LEU A 19 7.24 -1.69 8.98
C LEU A 19 6.35 -2.87 8.53
N ALA A 20 6.84 -3.70 7.59
CA ALA A 20 6.06 -4.82 7.07
C ALA A 20 5.79 -5.89 8.15
N GLU A 21 6.75 -6.15 9.02
CA GLU A 21 6.57 -7.04 10.17
C GLU A 21 5.49 -6.51 11.12
N TYR A 22 5.58 -5.24 11.48
CA TYR A 22 4.65 -4.59 12.41
C TYR A 22 3.20 -4.65 11.91
N VAL A 23 2.94 -4.31 10.64
CA VAL A 23 1.57 -4.34 10.10
C VAL A 23 1.04 -5.76 9.85
N LEU A 24 1.90 -6.77 9.82
CA LEU A 24 1.52 -8.17 9.64
C LEU A 24 1.54 -8.98 10.94
N GLU A 25 1.79 -8.35 12.10
CA GLU A 25 1.84 -9.02 13.40
C GLU A 25 0.50 -9.68 13.75
N SER A 26 -0.61 -9.02 13.47
CA SER A 26 -1.97 -9.53 13.67
C SER A 26 -2.27 -10.84 12.94
N SER A 27 -1.43 -11.24 11.96
CA SER A 27 -1.53 -12.54 11.29
C SER A 27 -1.35 -13.73 12.25
N SER A 28 -0.67 -13.52 13.36
CA SER A 28 -0.42 -14.56 14.36
C SER A 28 -1.65 -14.81 15.25
N GLU A 29 -2.46 -13.78 15.49
CA GLU A 29 -3.66 -13.86 16.33
C GLU A 29 -4.88 -14.33 15.55
N ASN A 30 -5.05 -13.84 14.32
CA ASN A 30 -6.22 -14.10 13.48
C ASN A 30 -5.83 -14.55 12.06
N PRO A 31 -5.13 -15.69 11.89
CA PRO A 31 -4.51 -16.08 10.61
C PRO A 31 -5.51 -16.30 9.47
N ASN A 32 -6.73 -16.72 9.79
CA ASN A 32 -7.78 -17.03 8.81
C ASN A 32 -8.74 -15.86 8.52
N LYS A 33 -8.60 -14.73 9.24
CA LYS A 33 -9.40 -13.54 8.99
C LYS A 33 -8.98 -12.89 7.67
N ASN A 34 -9.95 -12.32 6.95
CA ASN A 34 -9.68 -11.55 5.74
C ASN A 34 -8.87 -10.29 6.10
N ALA A 35 -7.66 -10.19 5.57
CA ALA A 35 -6.83 -9.00 5.69
C ALA A 35 -7.10 -8.01 4.56
N LEU A 36 -7.32 -8.52 3.33
CA LEU A 36 -7.49 -7.72 2.14
C LEU A 36 -8.61 -8.26 1.27
N GLU A 37 -9.45 -7.34 0.79
CA GLU A 37 -10.43 -7.60 -0.26
C GLU A 37 -10.27 -6.54 -1.35
N ILE A 38 -9.99 -6.98 -2.58
CA ILE A 38 -10.06 -6.13 -3.77
C ILE A 38 -11.40 -6.40 -4.43
N ILE A 39 -12.25 -5.39 -4.53
CA ILE A 39 -13.66 -5.56 -4.88
C ILE A 39 -14.10 -4.64 -6.02
N SER A 40 -14.93 -5.17 -6.90
CA SER A 40 -15.74 -4.43 -7.87
C SER A 40 -17.20 -4.89 -7.77
N LYS A 41 -18.07 -4.39 -8.61
CA LYS A 41 -19.47 -4.85 -8.67
C LYS A 41 -19.59 -6.35 -9.03
N THR A 42 -18.64 -6.87 -9.79
CA THR A 42 -18.72 -8.21 -10.40
C THR A 42 -17.61 -9.17 -9.96
N SER A 43 -16.61 -8.67 -9.25
CA SER A 43 -15.44 -9.45 -8.83
C SER A 43 -15.06 -9.15 -7.38
N GLN A 44 -14.53 -10.15 -6.72
CA GLN A 44 -13.91 -10.02 -5.40
C GLN A 44 -12.72 -10.96 -5.31
N ARG A 45 -11.56 -10.41 -4.90
CA ARG A 45 -10.36 -11.19 -4.57
C ARG A 45 -10.01 -10.96 -3.12
N THR A 46 -9.86 -12.01 -2.35
CA THR A 46 -9.63 -11.97 -0.91
C THR A 46 -8.31 -12.64 -0.55
N LEU A 47 -7.60 -12.07 0.43
CA LEU A 47 -6.47 -12.69 1.10
C LEU A 47 -6.69 -12.69 2.59
N THR A 48 -6.50 -13.85 3.24
CA THR A 48 -6.41 -13.90 4.70
C THR A 48 -5.08 -13.33 5.19
N TYR A 49 -4.98 -13.01 6.49
CA TYR A 49 -3.74 -12.54 7.10
C TYR A 49 -2.58 -13.51 6.89
N ASN A 50 -2.83 -14.83 7.05
CA ASN A 50 -1.80 -15.85 6.81
C ASN A 50 -1.37 -15.89 5.35
N GLN A 51 -2.32 -15.81 4.41
CA GLN A 51 -2.01 -15.78 2.98
C GLN A 51 -1.23 -14.52 2.60
N LEU A 52 -1.61 -13.37 3.12
CA LEU A 52 -0.92 -12.10 2.88
C LEU A 52 0.53 -12.17 3.40
N LYS A 53 0.74 -12.54 4.66
CA LYS A 53 2.08 -12.66 5.27
C LYS A 53 2.97 -13.63 4.50
N ARG A 54 2.45 -14.83 4.19
CA ARG A 54 3.20 -15.82 3.42
C ARG A 54 3.63 -15.27 2.06
N ARG A 55 2.71 -14.68 1.30
CA ARG A 55 3.01 -14.12 -0.03
C ARG A 55 3.99 -12.96 0.03
N VAL A 56 3.86 -12.09 1.03
CA VAL A 56 4.79 -10.98 1.28
C VAL A 56 6.22 -11.51 1.48
N LEU A 57 6.41 -12.46 2.39
CA LEU A 57 7.74 -12.99 2.69
C LEU A 57 8.32 -13.81 1.53
N THR A 58 7.48 -14.56 0.81
CA THR A 58 7.90 -15.27 -0.40
C THR A 58 8.33 -14.30 -1.50
N THR A 59 7.61 -13.20 -1.69
CA THR A 59 7.99 -12.16 -2.66
C THR A 59 9.29 -11.47 -2.24
N GLY A 60 9.46 -11.15 -0.96
CA GLY A 60 10.73 -10.59 -0.45
C GLY A 60 11.93 -11.50 -0.77
N ASN A 61 11.79 -12.81 -0.54
CA ASN A 61 12.83 -13.79 -0.90
C ASN A 61 13.09 -13.84 -2.41
N ALA A 62 12.04 -13.80 -3.21
CA ALA A 62 12.16 -13.82 -4.68
C ALA A 62 12.88 -12.57 -5.20
N LEU A 63 12.57 -11.38 -4.66
CA LEU A 63 13.27 -10.14 -5.06
C LEU A 63 14.77 -10.21 -4.75
N LEU A 64 15.16 -10.74 -3.57
CA LEU A 64 16.56 -10.95 -3.23
C LEU A 64 17.24 -11.94 -4.19
N LYS A 65 16.56 -13.04 -4.57
CA LYS A 65 17.07 -14.01 -5.56
C LYS A 65 17.22 -13.44 -6.96
N LEU A 66 16.42 -12.44 -7.32
CA LEU A 66 16.57 -11.68 -8.57
C LEU A 66 17.74 -10.69 -8.52
N GLY A 67 18.49 -10.62 -7.42
CA GLY A 67 19.66 -9.76 -7.26
C GLY A 67 19.34 -8.34 -6.78
N ILE A 68 18.09 -8.05 -6.39
CA ILE A 68 17.72 -6.76 -5.83
C ILE A 68 18.06 -6.76 -4.34
N MET A 69 18.89 -5.81 -3.92
CA MET A 69 19.48 -5.80 -2.58
C MET A 69 18.79 -4.83 -1.61
N PRO A 70 18.94 -5.02 -0.29
CA PRO A 70 18.49 -4.02 0.68
C PRO A 70 19.08 -2.64 0.39
N GLY A 71 18.22 -1.61 0.35
CA GLY A 71 18.59 -0.25 -0.02
C GLY A 71 18.30 0.12 -1.49
N ASP A 72 18.15 -0.88 -2.35
CA ASP A 72 17.75 -0.67 -3.74
C ASP A 72 16.31 -0.14 -3.83
N LYS A 73 16.04 0.64 -4.86
CA LYS A 73 14.72 1.23 -5.12
C LYS A 73 14.02 0.50 -6.25
N ILE A 74 12.76 0.17 -6.04
CA ILE A 74 11.90 -0.41 -7.06
C ILE A 74 10.78 0.57 -7.39
N LEU A 75 10.67 0.96 -8.65
CA LEU A 75 9.57 1.81 -9.12
C LEU A 75 8.35 0.93 -9.44
N PHE A 76 7.21 1.25 -8.87
CA PHE A 76 5.96 0.51 -9.05
C PHE A 76 5.03 1.26 -9.99
N ARG A 77 4.59 0.59 -11.06
CA ARG A 77 3.50 1.05 -11.94
C ARG A 77 2.41 -0.01 -11.97
N LEU A 78 1.74 -0.15 -10.83
CA LEU A 78 0.76 -1.20 -10.58
C LEU A 78 -0.64 -0.61 -10.34
N GLU A 79 -1.64 -1.40 -10.67
CA GLU A 79 -3.04 -1.12 -10.40
C GLU A 79 -3.46 -1.62 -9.01
N ASN A 80 -4.69 -1.28 -8.58
CA ASN A 80 -5.30 -1.76 -7.35
C ASN A 80 -5.65 -3.26 -7.48
N THR A 81 -4.64 -4.10 -7.32
CA THR A 81 -4.76 -5.56 -7.31
C THR A 81 -4.06 -6.12 -6.07
N VAL A 82 -4.29 -7.39 -5.76
CA VAL A 82 -3.61 -8.07 -4.64
C VAL A 82 -2.09 -8.08 -4.79
N THR A 83 -1.59 -7.97 -6.02
CA THR A 83 -0.15 -7.97 -6.33
C THR A 83 0.56 -6.75 -5.76
N PHE A 84 -0.12 -5.58 -5.77
CA PHE A 84 0.49 -4.35 -5.27
C PHE A 84 0.93 -4.46 -3.79
N PRO A 85 0.05 -4.73 -2.81
CA PRO A 85 0.46 -4.80 -1.41
C PRO A 85 1.41 -5.95 -1.12
N ILE A 86 1.32 -7.07 -1.85
CA ILE A 86 2.27 -8.19 -1.74
C ILE A 86 3.68 -7.74 -2.14
N ALA A 87 3.83 -7.10 -3.29
CA ALA A 87 5.12 -6.59 -3.75
C ALA A 87 5.65 -5.46 -2.87
N TYR A 88 4.76 -4.53 -2.45
CA TYR A 88 5.10 -3.38 -1.63
C TYR A 88 5.65 -3.79 -0.26
N LEU A 89 4.90 -4.62 0.48
CA LEU A 89 5.37 -5.13 1.77
C LEU A 89 6.50 -6.16 1.61
N GLY A 90 6.51 -6.93 0.51
CA GLY A 90 7.60 -7.86 0.18
C GLY A 90 8.94 -7.13 0.05
N ALA A 91 8.97 -6.02 -0.67
CA ALA A 91 10.16 -5.17 -0.77
C ALA A 91 10.57 -4.63 0.62
N ILE A 92 9.63 -4.01 1.36
CA ILE A 92 9.92 -3.43 2.69
C ILE A 92 10.39 -4.51 3.69
N SER A 93 9.87 -5.72 3.62
CA SER A 93 10.21 -6.81 4.54
C SER A 93 11.71 -7.13 4.53
N VAL A 94 12.33 -7.01 3.37
CA VAL A 94 13.75 -7.29 3.12
C VAL A 94 14.60 -6.02 2.91
N GLY A 95 14.09 -4.85 3.31
CA GLY A 95 14.85 -3.60 3.26
C GLY A 95 15.00 -2.97 1.87
N ILE A 96 14.29 -3.46 0.86
CA ILE A 96 14.18 -2.85 -0.47
C ILE A 96 13.16 -1.71 -0.38
N ILE A 97 13.36 -0.63 -1.14
CA ILE A 97 12.60 0.61 -1.07
C ILE A 97 11.59 0.70 -2.23
N PRO A 98 10.30 0.38 -2.03
CA PRO A 98 9.30 0.56 -3.06
C PRO A 98 8.95 2.03 -3.26
N VAL A 99 8.72 2.40 -4.52
CA VAL A 99 8.34 3.75 -4.96
C VAL A 99 7.08 3.65 -5.81
N PRO A 100 5.88 3.68 -5.19
CA PRO A 100 4.63 3.57 -5.93
C PRO A 100 4.36 4.79 -6.82
N THR A 101 3.92 4.54 -8.04
CA THR A 101 3.47 5.55 -9.00
C THR A 101 2.09 5.19 -9.56
N SER A 102 1.42 6.18 -10.16
CA SER A 102 0.14 5.92 -10.80
C SER A 102 0.30 5.05 -12.05
N SER A 103 -0.58 4.07 -12.22
CA SER A 103 -0.68 3.30 -13.46
C SER A 103 -1.09 4.16 -14.66
N ASN A 104 -1.77 5.30 -14.41
CA ASN A 104 -2.30 6.21 -15.42
C ASN A 104 -1.30 7.28 -15.90
N LEU A 105 -0.05 7.27 -15.41
CA LEU A 105 0.98 8.19 -15.91
C LEU A 105 1.23 7.96 -17.40
N THR A 106 1.44 9.06 -18.13
CA THR A 106 1.97 8.98 -19.48
C THR A 106 3.41 8.41 -19.46
N GLU A 107 3.90 7.92 -20.57
CA GLU A 107 5.30 7.46 -20.66
C GLU A 107 6.30 8.56 -20.33
N TYR A 108 6.03 9.78 -20.75
CA TYR A 108 6.89 10.92 -20.44
C TYR A 108 6.98 11.17 -18.95
N GLU A 109 5.82 11.27 -18.25
CA GLU A 109 5.79 11.47 -16.80
C GLU A 109 6.49 10.32 -16.06
N PHE A 110 6.24 9.07 -16.47
CA PHE A 110 6.88 7.91 -15.86
C PHE A 110 8.40 7.95 -16.01
N ARG A 111 8.92 8.30 -17.18
CA ARG A 111 10.36 8.47 -17.42
C ARG A 111 10.98 9.59 -16.59
N GLU A 112 10.27 10.69 -16.35
CA GLU A 112 10.77 11.73 -15.46
C GLU A 112 10.91 11.23 -14.03
N LEU A 113 9.95 10.42 -13.53
CA LEU A 113 10.08 9.78 -12.22
C LEU A 113 11.22 8.75 -12.18
N GLU A 114 11.40 7.97 -13.24
CA GLU A 114 12.51 7.02 -13.38
C GLU A 114 13.87 7.73 -13.26
N LYS A 115 14.05 8.88 -13.93
CA LYS A 115 15.28 9.69 -13.85
C LYS A 115 15.53 10.22 -12.44
N ILE A 116 14.48 10.65 -11.73
CA ILE A 116 14.60 11.18 -10.35
C ILE A 116 14.99 10.07 -9.38
N ILE A 117 14.37 8.91 -9.49
CA ILE A 117 14.52 7.79 -8.55
C ILE A 117 15.78 6.98 -8.86
N GLN A 118 16.10 6.77 -10.14
CA GLN A 118 17.16 5.87 -10.60
C GLN A 118 16.96 4.48 -9.96
N PRO A 119 15.86 3.76 -10.32
CA PRO A 119 15.53 2.48 -9.72
C PRO A 119 16.41 1.36 -10.28
N GLU A 120 16.68 0.35 -9.49
CA GLU A 120 17.31 -0.91 -9.89
C GLU A 120 16.35 -1.83 -10.62
N ALA A 121 15.04 -1.74 -10.27
CA ALA A 121 14.01 -2.51 -10.95
C ALA A 121 12.70 -1.72 -11.09
N ILE A 122 11.84 -2.18 -12.00
CA ILE A 122 10.47 -1.68 -12.19
C ILE A 122 9.53 -2.88 -12.09
N ILE A 123 8.50 -2.77 -11.24
CA ILE A 123 7.38 -3.73 -11.20
C ILE A 123 6.16 -3.08 -11.85
N THR A 124 5.60 -3.73 -12.89
CA THR A 124 4.55 -3.10 -13.71
C THR A 124 3.46 -4.07 -14.14
N SER A 125 2.19 -3.57 -14.21
CA SER A 125 1.06 -4.26 -14.82
C SER A 125 0.82 -3.90 -16.29
N ILE A 126 1.53 -2.88 -16.78
CA ILE A 126 1.41 -2.38 -18.16
C ILE A 126 2.79 -2.27 -18.80
N PRO A 127 2.91 -2.35 -20.13
CA PRO A 127 4.17 -2.17 -20.81
C PRO A 127 4.83 -0.82 -20.45
N VAL A 128 6.16 -0.82 -20.29
CA VAL A 128 6.96 0.38 -20.02
C VAL A 128 8.14 0.42 -20.99
N ASN A 129 8.46 1.62 -21.49
CA ASN A 129 9.70 1.87 -22.22
C ASN A 129 10.72 2.44 -21.24
N ILE A 130 11.72 1.63 -20.89
CA ILE A 130 12.79 2.01 -19.97
C ILE A 130 13.82 2.90 -20.66
N SER A 131 14.39 3.85 -19.91
CA SER A 131 15.44 4.75 -20.43
C SER A 131 16.84 4.14 -20.33
N GLN A 132 17.05 3.17 -19.45
CA GLN A 132 18.35 2.56 -19.17
C GLN A 132 18.28 1.03 -19.30
N ALA A 133 19.18 0.44 -20.09
CA ALA A 133 19.18 -0.99 -20.38
C ALA A 133 19.47 -1.91 -19.18
N ASN A 134 19.99 -1.38 -18.09
CA ASN A 134 20.32 -2.13 -16.87
C ASN A 134 19.18 -2.22 -15.85
N ILE A 135 18.04 -1.55 -16.07
CA ILE A 135 16.89 -1.63 -15.17
C ILE A 135 16.15 -2.94 -15.42
N GLN A 136 15.97 -3.74 -14.37
CA GLN A 136 15.21 -4.98 -14.45
C GLN A 136 13.70 -4.69 -14.48
N VAL A 137 12.98 -5.19 -15.48
CA VAL A 137 11.51 -5.08 -15.56
C VAL A 137 10.88 -6.41 -15.16
N ILE A 138 10.00 -6.35 -14.16
CA ILE A 138 9.28 -7.50 -13.59
C ILE A 138 7.78 -7.26 -13.80
N SER A 139 7.09 -8.18 -14.44
CA SER A 139 5.65 -8.02 -14.63
C SER A 139 4.86 -8.30 -13.33
N ALA A 140 3.68 -7.72 -13.21
CA ALA A 140 2.76 -8.03 -12.12
C ALA A 140 2.44 -9.53 -12.05
N LYS A 141 2.34 -10.20 -13.22
CA LYS A 141 2.11 -11.63 -13.32
C LYS A 141 3.29 -12.45 -12.77
N ASP A 142 4.54 -12.00 -13.03
CA ASP A 142 5.72 -12.67 -12.47
C ASP A 142 5.72 -12.55 -10.94
N ILE A 143 5.39 -11.38 -10.39
CA ILE A 143 5.24 -11.20 -8.93
C ILE A 143 4.14 -12.11 -8.38
N GLU A 144 2.99 -12.21 -9.04
CA GLU A 144 1.91 -13.11 -8.61
C GLU A 144 2.40 -14.56 -8.54
N ASN A 145 3.10 -15.04 -9.58
CA ASN A 145 3.68 -16.39 -9.63
C ASN A 145 4.76 -16.60 -8.55
N LEU A 146 5.70 -15.66 -8.42
CA LEU A 146 6.76 -15.71 -7.42
C LEU A 146 6.22 -15.73 -5.99
N SER A 147 5.12 -15.02 -5.74
CA SER A 147 4.46 -14.97 -4.42
C SER A 147 3.85 -16.30 -3.97
N LEU A 148 3.66 -17.24 -4.88
CA LEU A 148 3.13 -18.58 -4.61
C LEU A 148 4.21 -19.61 -4.27
N GLY A 149 5.48 -19.24 -4.32
CA GLY A 149 6.60 -20.10 -3.94
C GLY A 149 6.54 -20.57 -2.49
N THR A 150 7.49 -21.43 -2.11
CA THR A 150 7.54 -22.03 -0.77
C THR A 150 8.56 -21.38 0.16
N GLU A 151 9.61 -20.79 -0.41
CA GLU A 151 10.69 -20.20 0.38
C GLU A 151 10.35 -18.76 0.79
N GLN A 152 10.47 -18.48 2.07
CA GLN A 152 10.18 -17.19 2.68
C GLN A 152 11.44 -16.51 3.18
N ALA A 153 11.53 -15.19 3.01
CA ALA A 153 12.55 -14.38 3.67
C ALA A 153 12.22 -14.18 5.15
N ASN A 154 13.24 -13.79 5.92
CA ASN A 154 13.04 -13.21 7.24
C ASN A 154 12.89 -11.70 7.14
N PHE A 155 12.17 -11.08 8.08
CA PHE A 155 12.11 -9.63 8.17
C PHE A 155 13.50 -9.05 8.53
N ILE A 156 13.99 -8.12 7.73
CA ILE A 156 15.21 -7.36 8.03
C ILE A 156 14.84 -6.19 8.94
N ARG A 157 15.09 -6.37 10.24
CA ARG A 157 14.94 -5.31 11.25
C ARG A 157 16.15 -4.37 11.24
N GLY A 158 15.99 -3.16 11.76
CA GLY A 158 17.07 -2.19 11.91
C GLY A 158 16.58 -0.86 12.45
N ASP A 159 17.37 0.21 12.32
CA ASP A 159 17.02 1.55 12.78
C ASP A 159 15.64 1.95 12.24
N PRO A 160 14.68 2.32 13.12
CA PRO A 160 13.35 2.77 12.71
C PRO A 160 13.35 4.02 11.83
N ASN A 161 14.42 4.80 11.85
CA ASN A 161 14.58 6.01 11.01
C ASN A 161 15.04 5.70 9.58
N ARG A 162 15.49 4.48 9.28
CA ARG A 162 15.90 4.13 7.92
C ARG A 162 14.73 4.28 6.94
N LEU A 163 15.04 4.53 5.69
CA LEU A 163 14.06 4.69 4.61
C LEU A 163 13.29 3.39 4.37
N ALA A 164 11.95 3.48 4.41
CA ALA A 164 11.05 2.35 4.14
C ALA A 164 10.47 2.41 2.73
N TYR A 165 10.01 3.59 2.30
CA TYR A 165 9.41 3.80 0.99
C TYR A 165 9.46 5.27 0.58
N ILE A 166 9.21 5.55 -0.70
CA ILE A 166 9.13 6.91 -1.25
C ILE A 166 7.77 7.08 -1.94
N VAL A 167 7.12 8.22 -1.76
CA VAL A 167 5.89 8.58 -2.48
C VAL A 167 6.07 9.91 -3.17
N PHE A 168 5.60 10.01 -4.41
CA PHE A 168 5.59 11.27 -5.13
C PHE A 168 4.38 12.13 -4.75
N THR A 169 4.62 13.42 -4.57
CA THR A 169 3.59 14.43 -4.39
C THR A 169 3.69 15.47 -5.51
N SER A 170 2.57 16.14 -5.80
CA SER A 170 2.50 17.14 -6.89
C SER A 170 3.22 18.45 -6.62
N GLY A 171 4.03 18.56 -5.58
CA GLY A 171 4.80 19.76 -5.24
C GLY A 171 4.13 21.12 -5.60
N THR A 172 4.31 22.15 -4.79
CA THR A 172 3.76 23.49 -5.08
C THR A 172 4.38 24.18 -6.30
N SER A 173 5.53 23.69 -6.77
CA SER A 173 6.25 24.18 -7.96
C SER A 173 5.84 23.49 -9.26
N GLY A 174 4.85 22.58 -9.24
CA GLY A 174 4.45 21.79 -10.40
C GLY A 174 5.40 20.64 -10.77
N GLN A 175 6.53 20.52 -10.07
CA GLN A 175 7.46 19.40 -10.24
C GLN A 175 7.18 18.30 -9.20
N PRO A 176 7.18 17.01 -9.58
CA PRO A 176 7.01 15.92 -8.64
C PRO A 176 8.09 15.94 -7.55
N GLN A 177 7.67 15.82 -6.30
CA GLN A 177 8.57 15.74 -5.16
C GLN A 177 8.60 14.33 -4.58
N ALA A 178 9.78 13.75 -4.46
CA ALA A 178 10.00 12.43 -3.88
C ALA A 178 10.06 12.54 -2.33
N VAL A 179 8.96 12.24 -1.66
CA VAL A 179 8.85 12.30 -0.19
C VAL A 179 9.28 10.96 0.41
N ARG A 180 10.29 11.01 1.28
CA ARG A 180 10.89 9.85 1.93
C ARG A 180 10.17 9.54 3.25
N HIS A 181 9.76 8.29 3.43
CA HIS A 181 9.10 7.81 4.64
C HIS A 181 9.98 6.80 5.38
N ALA A 182 10.18 7.03 6.68
CA ALA A 182 10.90 6.10 7.54
C ALA A 182 10.02 4.92 7.97
N HIS A 183 10.62 3.80 8.36
CA HIS A 183 9.88 2.65 8.89
C HIS A 183 8.99 3.03 10.07
N ARG A 184 9.46 3.90 10.99
CA ARG A 184 8.68 4.36 12.16
C ARG A 184 7.46 5.22 11.84
N ALA A 185 7.27 5.64 10.60
CA ALA A 185 6.11 6.46 10.24
C ALA A 185 4.78 5.74 10.53
N ILE A 186 4.72 4.42 10.33
CA ILE A 186 3.53 3.62 10.67
C ILE A 186 3.33 3.53 12.20
N TRP A 187 4.41 3.43 12.96
CA TRP A 187 4.34 3.41 14.43
C TRP A 187 3.68 4.66 15.00
N ALA A 188 4.03 5.83 14.48
CA ALA A 188 3.44 7.09 14.92
C ALA A 188 1.94 7.20 14.61
N ARG A 189 1.42 6.47 13.62
CA ARG A 189 0.00 6.52 13.24
C ARG A 189 -0.93 5.85 14.25
N GLN A 190 -0.43 4.94 15.09
CA GLN A 190 -1.27 4.27 16.10
C GLN A 190 -1.98 5.24 17.05
N SER A 191 -1.37 6.40 17.36
CA SER A 191 -1.96 7.43 18.20
C SER A 191 -3.22 8.08 17.59
N MET A 192 -3.46 7.88 16.29
CA MET A 192 -4.59 8.46 15.57
C MET A 192 -5.79 7.51 15.48
N TYR A 193 -5.63 6.22 15.74
CA TYR A 193 -6.67 5.21 15.44
C TYR A 193 -7.94 5.41 16.26
N SER A 194 -7.81 5.67 17.58
CA SER A 194 -8.96 5.90 18.45
C SER A 194 -9.66 7.24 18.17
N ASP A 195 -8.88 8.30 18.05
CA ASP A 195 -9.39 9.67 18.08
C ASP A 195 -9.82 10.19 16.71
N TRP A 196 -9.20 9.71 15.65
CA TRP A 196 -9.52 10.16 14.30
C TRP A 196 -10.73 9.45 13.71
N TYR A 197 -10.80 8.12 13.78
CA TYR A 197 -11.87 7.36 13.13
C TYR A 197 -12.26 6.08 13.89
N SER A 198 -11.88 5.99 15.15
CA SER A 198 -12.27 4.93 16.09
C SER A 198 -12.05 3.51 15.55
N LEU A 199 -10.97 3.33 14.80
CA LEU A 199 -10.66 2.07 14.12
C LEU A 199 -10.42 0.95 15.15
N THR A 200 -11.10 -0.18 14.95
CA THR A 200 -11.00 -1.38 15.76
C THR A 200 -10.66 -2.62 14.91
N GLN A 201 -10.22 -3.69 15.55
CA GLN A 201 -9.97 -4.95 14.86
C GLN A 201 -11.20 -5.54 14.16
N ASN A 202 -12.41 -5.18 14.56
CA ASN A 202 -13.66 -5.69 13.99
C ASN A 202 -14.09 -4.93 12.74
N ASP A 203 -13.40 -3.84 12.42
CA ASP A 203 -13.79 -3.00 11.31
C ASP A 203 -13.42 -3.60 9.95
N ARG A 204 -14.22 -3.19 8.98
CA ARG A 204 -14.07 -3.46 7.56
C ARG A 204 -13.99 -2.10 6.85
N LEU A 205 -12.77 -1.65 6.58
CA LEU A 205 -12.54 -0.31 6.04
C LEU A 205 -12.48 -0.35 4.52
N LEU A 206 -13.47 0.24 3.85
CA LEU A 206 -13.49 0.44 2.41
C LEU A 206 -12.79 1.75 2.05
N HIS A 207 -11.80 1.69 1.18
CA HIS A 207 -11.10 2.85 0.63
C HIS A 207 -11.23 2.92 -0.89
N SER A 208 -11.63 4.10 -1.42
CA SER A 208 -11.86 4.29 -2.85
C SER A 208 -10.65 4.81 -3.64
N GLY A 209 -9.51 4.99 -3.00
CA GLY A 209 -8.31 5.56 -3.62
C GLY A 209 -7.39 4.54 -4.29
N ALA A 210 -6.44 5.06 -5.07
CA ALA A 210 -5.38 4.26 -5.68
C ALA A 210 -4.22 4.04 -4.70
N PHE A 211 -3.56 2.88 -4.78
CA PHE A 211 -2.47 2.48 -3.89
C PHE A 211 -1.21 3.36 -3.95
N ASN A 212 -1.02 4.12 -5.02
CA ASN A 212 0.10 5.05 -5.12
C ASN A 212 -0.06 6.31 -4.24
N TRP A 213 -1.18 6.49 -3.57
CA TRP A 213 -1.44 7.64 -2.70
C TRP A 213 -1.18 7.29 -1.23
N THR A 214 -0.51 8.19 -0.49
CA THR A 214 -0.22 8.01 0.94
C THR A 214 -1.48 7.81 1.78
N TYR A 215 -2.60 8.45 1.42
CA TYR A 215 -3.87 8.30 2.10
C TYR A 215 -4.40 6.86 1.96
N THR A 216 -4.35 6.29 0.76
CA THR A 216 -4.78 4.90 0.53
C THR A 216 -3.81 3.92 1.18
N LEU A 217 -2.50 4.12 1.06
CA LEU A 217 -1.49 3.28 1.71
C LEU A 217 -1.65 3.27 3.22
N GLY A 218 -1.76 4.45 3.85
CA GLY A 218 -1.92 4.56 5.30
C GLY A 218 -3.28 4.06 5.75
N THR A 219 -4.32 4.85 5.49
CA THR A 219 -5.68 4.61 6.02
C THR A 219 -6.36 3.41 5.37
N GLY A 220 -6.09 3.15 4.08
CA GLY A 220 -6.74 2.04 3.36
C GLY A 220 -6.10 0.68 3.59
N LEU A 221 -4.82 0.59 3.91
CA LEU A 221 -4.10 -0.67 4.06
C LEU A 221 -3.38 -0.80 5.40
N LEU A 222 -2.39 0.06 5.68
CA LEU A 222 -1.46 -0.16 6.79
C LEU A 222 -2.14 -0.01 8.15
N ASP A 223 -3.00 0.99 8.34
CA ASP A 223 -3.69 1.20 9.61
C ASP A 223 -4.63 0.03 9.97
N PRO A 224 -5.53 -0.43 9.06
CA PRO A 224 -6.35 -1.60 9.32
C PRO A 224 -5.53 -2.84 9.69
N TRP A 225 -4.46 -3.12 8.94
CA TRP A 225 -3.64 -4.30 9.20
C TRP A 225 -2.89 -4.25 10.52
N THR A 226 -2.44 -3.06 10.95
CA THR A 226 -1.75 -2.90 12.24
C THR A 226 -2.60 -3.38 13.43
N ILE A 227 -3.92 -3.23 13.35
CA ILE A 227 -4.85 -3.61 14.43
C ILE A 227 -5.65 -4.88 14.13
N GLY A 228 -5.41 -5.54 13.02
CA GLY A 228 -6.12 -6.77 12.66
C GLY A 228 -7.50 -6.56 12.02
N ALA A 229 -7.81 -5.37 11.48
CA ALA A 229 -9.03 -5.06 10.74
C ALA A 229 -8.95 -5.54 9.28
N THR A 230 -10.05 -5.53 8.55
CA THR A 230 -10.10 -5.89 7.12
C THR A 230 -9.99 -4.63 6.26
N SER A 231 -9.02 -4.61 5.35
CA SER A 231 -8.91 -3.59 4.30
C SER A 231 -9.70 -4.00 3.08
N ILE A 232 -10.57 -3.11 2.59
CA ILE A 232 -11.34 -3.29 1.37
C ILE A 232 -10.95 -2.16 0.41
N VAL A 233 -10.57 -2.48 -0.81
CA VAL A 233 -10.15 -1.47 -1.80
C VAL A 233 -10.86 -1.73 -3.11
N LEU A 234 -11.31 -0.66 -3.76
CA LEU A 234 -11.91 -0.77 -5.09
C LEU A 234 -10.89 -1.23 -6.12
N GLU A 235 -11.30 -2.18 -6.95
CA GLU A 235 -10.56 -2.54 -8.14
C GLU A 235 -10.43 -1.32 -9.08
N ASN A 236 -9.32 -1.24 -9.81
CA ASN A 236 -9.09 -0.15 -10.77
C ASN A 236 -10.26 -0.01 -11.76
N ASN A 237 -10.54 1.24 -12.14
CA ASN A 237 -11.57 1.58 -13.11
C ASN A 237 -13.01 1.22 -12.70
N SER A 238 -13.26 0.89 -11.44
CA SER A 238 -14.64 0.72 -10.95
C SER A 238 -15.41 2.05 -11.07
N PRO A 239 -16.55 2.07 -11.76
CA PRO A 239 -17.37 3.29 -11.87
C PRO A 239 -17.85 3.76 -10.48
N ILE A 240 -17.90 5.06 -10.27
CA ILE A 240 -18.42 5.63 -9.00
C ILE A 240 -19.89 5.21 -8.76
N SER A 241 -20.66 5.00 -9.83
CA SER A 241 -22.02 4.49 -9.76
C SER A 241 -22.15 3.11 -9.10
N ASP A 242 -21.07 2.32 -9.07
CA ASP A 242 -21.09 1.00 -8.45
C ASP A 242 -20.78 1.06 -6.94
N LEU A 243 -20.27 2.19 -6.47
CA LEU A 243 -19.79 2.34 -5.09
C LEU A 243 -20.88 2.09 -4.03
N PRO A 244 -22.15 2.55 -4.16
CA PRO A 244 -23.20 2.22 -3.20
C PRO A 244 -23.46 0.71 -3.11
N HIS A 245 -23.46 0.02 -4.25
CA HIS A 245 -23.59 -1.43 -4.30
C HIS A 245 -22.41 -2.13 -3.60
N VAL A 246 -21.19 -1.65 -3.85
CA VAL A 246 -19.98 -2.17 -3.20
C VAL A 246 -20.00 -1.92 -1.70
N ILE A 247 -20.37 -0.72 -1.23
CA ILE A 247 -20.49 -0.41 0.21
C ILE A 247 -21.45 -1.40 0.88
N LYS A 248 -22.63 -1.61 0.31
CA LYS A 248 -23.66 -2.50 0.85
C LYS A 248 -23.16 -3.96 0.91
N ASN A 249 -22.59 -4.46 -0.19
CA ASN A 249 -22.26 -5.88 -0.30
C ASN A 249 -20.93 -6.25 0.37
N SER A 250 -20.05 -5.28 0.57
CA SER A 250 -18.78 -5.51 1.28
C SER A 250 -18.94 -5.53 2.79
N GLU A 251 -20.14 -5.20 3.31
CA GLU A 251 -20.36 -5.05 4.76
C GLU A 251 -19.34 -4.10 5.41
N ALA A 252 -18.96 -3.04 4.67
CA ALA A 252 -18.01 -2.06 5.16
C ALA A 252 -18.59 -1.31 6.37
N THR A 253 -17.83 -1.26 7.46
CA THR A 253 -18.18 -0.50 8.67
C THR A 253 -17.64 0.93 8.62
N LEU A 254 -16.58 1.14 7.86
CA LEU A 254 -15.93 2.44 7.64
C LEU A 254 -15.72 2.66 6.13
N PHE A 255 -16.00 3.89 5.68
CA PHE A 255 -15.75 4.31 4.31
C PHE A 255 -14.83 5.53 4.26
N ALA A 256 -13.70 5.39 3.60
CA ALA A 256 -12.69 6.43 3.43
C ALA A 256 -12.53 6.82 1.96
N ALA A 257 -12.73 8.09 1.66
CA ALA A 257 -12.62 8.64 0.31
C ALA A 257 -12.19 10.11 0.34
N VAL A 258 -11.69 10.60 -0.78
CA VAL A 258 -11.44 12.04 -0.94
C VAL A 258 -12.76 12.79 -1.18
N PRO A 259 -12.85 14.10 -0.82
CA PRO A 259 -14.10 14.88 -0.95
C PRO A 259 -14.75 14.83 -2.34
N GLY A 260 -13.95 14.70 -3.41
CA GLY A 260 -14.44 14.58 -4.77
C GLY A 260 -15.31 13.34 -5.02
N ILE A 261 -15.04 12.24 -4.34
CA ILE A 261 -15.85 11.01 -4.44
C ILE A 261 -17.22 11.24 -3.80
N TYR A 262 -17.26 11.82 -2.59
CA TYR A 262 -18.52 12.13 -1.91
C TYR A 262 -19.40 13.08 -2.74
N ARG A 263 -18.82 14.13 -3.36
CA ARG A 263 -19.57 15.04 -4.24
C ARG A 263 -20.19 14.30 -5.41
N LYS A 264 -19.43 13.46 -6.11
CA LYS A 264 -19.93 12.65 -7.23
C LYS A 264 -21.02 11.67 -6.82
N LEU A 265 -20.95 11.09 -5.61
CA LEU A 265 -22.02 10.26 -5.07
C LEU A 265 -23.28 11.08 -4.82
N LEU A 266 -23.15 12.26 -4.21
CA LEU A 266 -24.30 13.15 -3.95
C LEU A 266 -24.97 13.67 -5.23
N GLU A 267 -24.20 13.94 -6.30
CA GLU A 267 -24.75 14.30 -7.61
C GLU A 267 -25.61 13.20 -8.23
N GLN A 268 -25.37 11.95 -7.85
CA GLN A 268 -26.07 10.77 -8.35
C GLN A 268 -27.13 10.23 -7.37
N LYS A 269 -27.37 10.90 -6.24
CA LYS A 269 -28.24 10.41 -5.14
C LYS A 269 -29.64 9.98 -5.58
N GLU A 270 -30.24 10.64 -6.60
CA GLU A 270 -31.56 10.28 -7.12
C GLU A 270 -31.57 8.98 -7.94
N LYS A 271 -30.40 8.50 -8.35
CA LYS A 271 -30.20 7.28 -9.16
C LYS A 271 -29.61 6.13 -8.35
N LEU A 272 -29.22 6.39 -7.12
CA LEU A 272 -28.50 5.44 -6.28
C LEU A 272 -29.30 5.12 -5.02
N GLU A 273 -29.55 3.84 -4.80
CA GLU A 273 -30.01 3.33 -3.51
C GLU A 273 -28.79 3.19 -2.58
N PHE A 274 -28.75 4.01 -1.55
CA PHE A 274 -27.78 3.85 -0.46
C PHE A 274 -28.27 2.83 0.55
N PRO A 275 -27.35 2.08 1.21
CA PRO A 275 -27.69 1.13 2.24
C PRO A 275 -28.28 1.81 3.48
#